data_8a47d4c2f5aefb1799c3d769b9ae0d03
#
_entry.id   8a47d4c2f5aefb1799c3d769b9ae0d03
#
_cell.length_a   1.000
_cell.length_b   1.000
_cell.length_c   1.000
_cell.angle_alpha   90.00
_cell.angle_beta   90.00
_cell.angle_gamma   90.00
#
_symmetry.space_group_name_H-M   'P 1'
#
loop_
_entity.id
_entity.type
_entity.pdbx_description
1 polymer ?
#
loop_
_entity_poly.entity_id
_entity_poly.type
_entity_poly.pdbx_seq_one_letter_code
_entity_poly.pdbx_strand_id
1 'polypeptide(L)'
;MKSIVYRYLLSLILVFSVFTSILPTVGLAQTSTVQTSSDLQKSLQTIEERLEKRRKELSIPGVSLVIVKDGQIIYLKGFGYKDLENIIPVTPDTQFAIGSITKSFTGLSVLMSADEGKLSLEDSPKKYLPYFKIKDSETDKNIKIRDLM
;
A
#
# COMPACT_ATOMS: atom_id res chain seq x y z
N MET A 1 -0.50 75.02 -6.18
CA MET A 1 -0.92 73.94 -5.28
C MET A 1 -1.73 72.79 -5.94
N LYS A 2 -2.49 73.02 -7.00
CA LYS A 2 -3.30 71.95 -7.65
C LYS A 2 -2.50 70.95 -8.48
N SER A 3 -1.31 71.28 -8.97
CA SER A 3 -0.51 70.35 -9.81
C SER A 3 0.25 69.28 -9.03
N ILE A 4 0.56 69.50 -7.77
CA ILE A 4 1.31 68.56 -6.93
C ILE A 4 0.39 67.43 -6.46
N VAL A 5 -0.85 67.76 -6.13
CA VAL A 5 -1.84 66.75 -5.68
C VAL A 5 -2.18 65.77 -6.80
N TYR A 6 -2.24 66.24 -8.07
CA TYR A 6 -2.52 65.38 -9.22
C TYR A 6 -1.39 64.39 -9.54
N ARG A 7 -0.14 64.78 -9.28
CA ARG A 7 1.03 63.90 -9.47
C ARG A 7 1.06 62.75 -8.47
N TYR A 8 0.65 63.01 -7.22
CA TYR A 8 0.58 61.94 -6.18
C TYR A 8 -0.66 61.06 -6.35
N LEU A 9 -1.78 61.59 -6.86
CA LEU A 9 -2.95 60.77 -7.16
C LEU A 9 -2.69 59.81 -8.33
N LEU A 10 -1.97 60.22 -9.37
CA LEU A 10 -1.60 59.37 -10.51
C LEU A 10 -0.57 58.28 -10.08
N SER A 11 0.38 58.59 -9.18
CA SER A 11 1.33 57.60 -8.68
C SER A 11 0.66 56.58 -7.77
N LEU A 12 -0.36 56.99 -6.99
CA LEU A 12 -1.11 56.05 -6.14
C LEU A 12 -1.96 55.08 -6.94
N ILE A 13 -2.54 55.50 -8.06
CA ILE A 13 -3.32 54.67 -8.96
C ILE A 13 -2.42 53.65 -9.68
N LEU A 14 -1.19 54.04 -10.06
CA LEU A 14 -0.23 53.16 -10.72
C LEU A 14 0.35 52.09 -9.77
N VAL A 15 0.53 52.40 -8.49
CA VAL A 15 0.98 51.43 -7.48
C VAL A 15 -0.12 50.41 -7.13
N PHE A 16 -1.40 50.83 -7.19
CA PHE A 16 -2.51 49.93 -6.89
C PHE A 16 -2.82 48.97 -8.06
N SER A 17 -2.49 49.33 -9.31
CA SER A 17 -2.72 48.47 -10.48
C SER A 17 -1.67 47.34 -10.62
N VAL A 18 -0.48 47.47 -10.03
CA VAL A 18 0.58 46.46 -10.08
C VAL A 18 0.40 45.39 -8.98
N PHE A 19 -0.36 45.69 -7.91
CA PHE A 19 -0.55 44.76 -6.79
C PHE A 19 -1.69 43.76 -7.00
N THR A 20 -2.51 43.92 -8.04
CA THR A 20 -3.61 42.95 -8.33
C THR A 20 -3.21 41.79 -9.24
N SER A 21 -1.95 41.72 -9.70
CA SER A 21 -1.48 40.67 -10.63
C SER A 21 -0.70 39.52 -10.00
N ILE A 22 -0.51 39.50 -8.67
CA ILE A 22 0.16 38.40 -7.97
C ILE A 22 -0.79 37.84 -6.91
N LEU A 23 -1.93 37.35 -7.36
CA LEU A 23 -2.62 36.32 -6.60
C LEU A 23 -1.93 34.98 -6.98
N PRO A 24 -1.35 34.27 -6.03
CA PRO A 24 -0.96 32.89 -6.31
C PRO A 24 -2.26 32.18 -6.72
N THR A 25 -2.31 31.70 -7.94
CA THR A 25 -3.28 30.68 -8.32
C THR A 25 -3.00 29.51 -7.40
N VAL A 26 -3.72 29.43 -6.30
CA VAL A 26 -3.86 28.18 -5.54
C VAL A 26 -4.46 27.23 -6.57
N GLY A 27 -3.58 26.45 -7.20
CA GLY A 27 -4.00 25.33 -7.99
C GLY A 27 -4.82 24.46 -7.05
N LEU A 28 -6.13 24.50 -7.20
CA LEU A 28 -7.00 23.47 -6.66
C LEU A 28 -6.43 22.19 -7.21
N ALA A 29 -5.71 21.46 -6.34
CA ALA A 29 -5.37 20.10 -6.62
C ALA A 29 -6.69 19.45 -7.01
N GLN A 30 -6.87 19.22 -8.30
CA GLN A 30 -7.95 18.39 -8.79
C GLN A 30 -7.69 17.04 -8.14
N THR A 31 -8.41 16.79 -7.06
CA THR A 31 -8.60 15.44 -6.58
C THR A 31 -9.19 14.72 -7.77
N SER A 32 -8.34 14.00 -8.50
CA SER A 32 -8.76 13.12 -9.58
C SER A 32 -9.59 12.02 -8.90
N THR A 33 -10.87 12.31 -8.71
CA THR A 33 -11.87 11.26 -8.50
C THR A 33 -11.74 10.37 -9.72
N VAL A 34 -11.11 9.20 -9.51
CA VAL A 34 -11.10 8.14 -10.50
C VAL A 34 -12.57 7.87 -10.82
N GLN A 35 -13.06 8.40 -11.93
CA GLN A 35 -14.37 8.05 -12.46
C GLN A 35 -14.27 6.59 -12.84
N THR A 36 -14.67 5.75 -11.89
CA THR A 36 -14.81 4.31 -12.11
C THR A 36 -15.81 4.15 -13.23
N SER A 37 -15.39 3.61 -14.38
CA SER A 37 -16.31 3.37 -15.50
C SER A 37 -17.47 2.50 -15.01
N SER A 38 -18.65 2.68 -15.60
CA SER A 38 -19.85 1.88 -15.27
C SER A 38 -19.58 0.38 -15.32
N ASP A 39 -18.71 -0.05 -16.24
CA ASP A 39 -18.32 -1.45 -16.39
C ASP A 39 -17.45 -1.95 -15.24
N LEU A 40 -16.55 -1.12 -14.71
CA LEU A 40 -15.76 -1.47 -13.53
C LEU A 40 -16.66 -1.58 -12.29
N GLN A 41 -17.59 -0.66 -12.08
CA GLN A 41 -18.55 -0.74 -10.97
C GLN A 41 -19.37 -2.02 -11.03
N LYS A 42 -19.89 -2.38 -12.20
CA LYS A 42 -20.65 -3.62 -12.43
C LYS A 42 -19.78 -4.86 -12.15
N SER A 43 -18.53 -4.83 -12.57
CA SER A 43 -17.57 -5.91 -12.31
C SER A 43 -17.29 -6.07 -10.80
N LEU A 44 -17.07 -4.96 -10.10
CA LEU A 44 -16.86 -4.96 -8.64
C LEU A 44 -18.07 -5.50 -7.89
N GLN A 45 -19.27 -5.08 -8.25
CA GLN A 45 -20.50 -5.62 -7.67
C GLN A 45 -20.63 -7.13 -7.90
N THR A 46 -20.34 -7.62 -9.10
CA THR A 46 -20.35 -9.06 -9.42
C THR A 46 -19.33 -9.83 -8.55
N ILE A 47 -18.14 -9.24 -8.31
CA ILE A 47 -17.12 -9.82 -7.41
C ILE A 47 -17.66 -9.91 -5.98
N GLU A 48 -18.26 -8.84 -5.47
CA GLU A 48 -18.84 -8.80 -4.12
C GLU A 48 -19.89 -9.90 -3.94
N GLU A 49 -20.85 -9.99 -4.85
CA GLU A 49 -21.93 -10.96 -4.79
C GLU A 49 -21.40 -12.41 -4.80
N ARG A 50 -20.44 -12.70 -5.68
CA ARG A 50 -19.79 -14.02 -5.77
C ARG A 50 -18.98 -14.35 -4.52
N LEU A 51 -18.19 -13.40 -4.04
CA LEU A 51 -17.37 -13.57 -2.83
C LEU A 51 -18.26 -13.84 -1.62
N GLU A 52 -19.29 -13.02 -1.40
CA GLU A 52 -20.18 -13.18 -0.26
C GLU A 52 -20.98 -14.50 -0.33
N LYS A 53 -21.41 -14.91 -1.51
CA LYS A 53 -22.04 -16.21 -1.71
C LYS A 53 -21.09 -17.34 -1.32
N ARG A 54 -19.84 -17.36 -1.86
CA ARG A 54 -18.84 -18.40 -1.55
C ARG A 54 -18.42 -18.39 -0.08
N ARG A 55 -18.25 -17.20 0.51
CA ARG A 55 -17.94 -17.05 1.93
C ARG A 55 -18.96 -17.77 2.79
N LYS A 56 -20.25 -17.56 2.52
CA LYS A 56 -21.37 -18.21 3.23
C LYS A 56 -21.42 -19.71 2.99
N GLU A 57 -21.32 -20.16 1.73
CA GLU A 57 -21.30 -21.57 1.35
C GLU A 57 -20.17 -22.36 2.06
N LEU A 58 -19.00 -21.75 2.21
CA LEU A 58 -17.83 -22.35 2.81
C LEU A 58 -17.72 -22.09 4.32
N SER A 59 -18.72 -21.43 4.92
CA SER A 59 -18.73 -21.05 6.35
C SER A 59 -17.47 -20.27 6.77
N ILE A 60 -16.94 -19.42 5.88
CA ILE A 60 -15.79 -18.57 6.19
C ILE A 60 -16.28 -17.38 7.01
N PRO A 61 -15.76 -17.17 8.24
CA PRO A 61 -16.26 -16.10 9.14
C PRO A 61 -16.12 -14.71 8.53
N GLY A 62 -14.93 -14.40 8.00
CA GLY A 62 -14.65 -13.08 7.47
C GLY A 62 -13.56 -13.09 6.40
N VAL A 63 -13.61 -12.11 5.51
CA VAL A 63 -12.67 -11.90 4.40
C VAL A 63 -12.41 -10.41 4.25
N SER A 64 -11.18 -10.03 3.93
CA SER A 64 -10.82 -8.71 3.43
C SER A 64 -10.36 -8.82 1.98
N LEU A 65 -10.85 -7.92 1.12
CA LEU A 65 -10.50 -7.88 -0.30
C LEU A 65 -9.94 -6.49 -0.64
N VAL A 66 -8.78 -6.48 -1.28
CA VAL A 66 -8.20 -5.30 -1.91
C VAL A 66 -7.95 -5.58 -3.38
N ILE A 67 -8.27 -4.60 -4.25
CA ILE A 67 -7.90 -4.63 -5.67
C ILE A 67 -7.06 -3.40 -5.96
N VAL A 68 -5.87 -3.64 -6.53
CA VAL A 68 -4.92 -2.58 -6.90
C VAL A 68 -4.79 -2.58 -8.43
N LYS A 69 -4.86 -1.39 -9.02
CA LYS A 69 -4.61 -1.18 -10.44
C LYS A 69 -3.74 0.06 -10.62
N ASP A 70 -2.69 -0.05 -11.41
CA ASP A 70 -1.76 1.05 -11.72
C ASP A 70 -1.22 1.74 -10.44
N GLY A 71 -0.91 0.96 -9.40
CA GLY A 71 -0.43 1.45 -8.10
C GLY A 71 -1.51 2.10 -7.22
N GLN A 72 -2.78 2.11 -7.64
CA GLN A 72 -3.90 2.70 -6.91
C GLN A 72 -4.82 1.63 -6.36
N ILE A 73 -5.25 1.79 -5.11
CA ILE A 73 -6.31 0.94 -4.56
C ILE A 73 -7.63 1.39 -5.19
N ILE A 74 -8.20 0.54 -6.04
CA ILE A 74 -9.49 0.79 -6.70
C ILE A 74 -10.67 0.15 -5.98
N TYR A 75 -10.38 -0.77 -5.05
CA TYR A 75 -11.38 -1.42 -4.22
C TYR A 75 -10.76 -1.92 -2.92
N LEU A 76 -11.46 -1.71 -1.80
CA LEU A 76 -11.05 -2.20 -0.48
C LEU A 76 -12.29 -2.40 0.39
N LYS A 77 -12.55 -3.65 0.82
CA LYS A 77 -13.74 -3.97 1.60
C LYS A 77 -13.56 -5.20 2.48
N GLY A 78 -14.12 -5.15 3.68
CA GLY A 78 -14.30 -6.31 4.56
C GLY A 78 -15.66 -6.96 4.38
N PHE A 79 -15.73 -8.28 4.58
CA PHE A 79 -16.94 -9.09 4.51
C PHE A 79 -17.03 -10.01 5.72
N GLY A 80 -18.23 -10.21 6.25
CA GLY A 80 -18.46 -11.04 7.42
C GLY A 80 -17.90 -10.44 8.71
N TYR A 81 -17.48 -11.29 9.63
CA TYR A 81 -17.11 -10.91 10.99
C TYR A 81 -15.70 -11.41 11.35
N LYS A 82 -14.94 -10.58 12.08
CA LYS A 82 -13.67 -10.97 12.70
C LYS A 82 -13.87 -11.66 14.05
N ASP A 83 -15.05 -11.46 14.63
CA ASP A 83 -15.49 -12.10 15.87
C ASP A 83 -16.98 -12.43 15.71
N LEU A 84 -17.31 -13.72 15.72
CA LEU A 84 -18.68 -14.20 15.55
C LEU A 84 -19.51 -14.10 16.83
N GLU A 85 -18.87 -14.23 17.99
CA GLU A 85 -19.54 -14.20 19.29
C GLU A 85 -20.02 -12.78 19.60
N ASN A 86 -19.16 -11.79 19.37
CA ASN A 86 -19.45 -10.38 19.63
C ASN A 86 -19.97 -9.63 18.39
N ILE A 87 -20.18 -10.33 17.28
CA ILE A 87 -20.74 -9.77 16.01
C ILE A 87 -19.90 -8.57 15.52
N ILE A 88 -18.55 -8.64 15.66
CA ILE A 88 -17.68 -7.56 15.24
C ILE A 88 -17.34 -7.74 13.75
N PRO A 89 -17.72 -6.79 12.86
CA PRO A 89 -17.51 -6.93 11.43
C PRO A 89 -16.01 -6.85 11.04
N VAL A 90 -15.68 -7.48 9.92
CA VAL A 90 -14.41 -7.24 9.24
C VAL A 90 -14.43 -5.84 8.62
N THR A 91 -13.36 -5.09 8.84
CA THR A 91 -13.12 -3.77 8.24
C THR A 91 -11.84 -3.82 7.38
N PRO A 92 -11.57 -2.78 6.58
CA PRO A 92 -10.29 -2.65 5.88
C PRO A 92 -9.06 -2.74 6.81
N ASP A 93 -9.19 -2.31 8.06
CA ASP A 93 -8.12 -2.31 9.06
C ASP A 93 -8.02 -3.61 9.87
N THR A 94 -8.87 -4.60 9.57
CA THR A 94 -8.82 -5.89 10.27
C THR A 94 -7.55 -6.64 9.88
N GLN A 95 -6.77 -7.02 10.90
CA GLN A 95 -5.54 -7.78 10.71
C GLN A 95 -5.84 -9.27 10.52
N PHE A 96 -5.24 -9.85 9.48
CA PHE A 96 -5.27 -11.28 9.19
C PHE A 96 -3.88 -11.87 9.23
N ALA A 97 -3.76 -13.10 9.74
CA ALA A 97 -2.54 -13.86 9.60
C ALA A 97 -2.34 -14.25 8.12
N ILE A 98 -1.17 -13.92 7.59
CA ILE A 98 -0.86 -14.13 6.16
C ILE A 98 -0.30 -15.52 5.86
N GLY A 99 -0.13 -16.37 6.88
CA GLY A 99 0.34 -17.75 6.73
C GLY A 99 1.67 -17.82 5.97
N SER A 100 1.75 -18.71 5.00
CA SER A 100 2.98 -18.95 4.20
C SER A 100 3.39 -17.79 3.28
N ILE A 101 2.58 -16.76 3.08
CA ILE A 101 3.02 -15.54 2.39
C ILE A 101 4.20 -14.90 3.14
N THR A 102 4.29 -15.09 4.45
CA THR A 102 5.44 -14.70 5.27
C THR A 102 6.78 -15.17 4.70
N LYS A 103 6.82 -16.34 4.02
CA LYS A 103 8.05 -16.85 3.41
C LYS A 103 8.60 -15.94 2.34
N SER A 104 7.73 -15.28 1.57
CA SER A 104 8.15 -14.31 0.55
C SER A 104 8.85 -13.10 1.17
N PHE A 105 8.37 -12.63 2.32
CA PHE A 105 9.02 -11.53 3.06
C PHE A 105 10.35 -11.98 3.66
N THR A 106 10.41 -13.20 4.20
CA THR A 106 11.66 -13.78 4.72
C THR A 106 12.69 -13.92 3.61
N GLY A 107 12.30 -14.50 2.46
CA GLY A 107 13.16 -14.64 1.29
C GLY A 107 13.69 -13.29 0.80
N LEU A 108 12.81 -12.29 0.68
CA LEU A 108 13.22 -10.93 0.31
C LEU A 108 14.23 -10.35 1.31
N SER A 109 14.01 -10.52 2.61
CA SER A 109 14.92 -10.01 3.64
C SER A 109 16.31 -10.66 3.56
N VAL A 110 16.36 -11.97 3.25
CA VAL A 110 17.62 -12.71 3.03
C VAL A 110 18.34 -12.17 1.78
N LEU A 111 17.62 -11.94 0.67
CA LEU A 111 18.20 -11.39 -0.56
C LEU A 111 18.73 -9.98 -0.34
N MET A 112 17.99 -9.12 0.36
CA MET A 112 18.46 -7.77 0.71
C MET A 112 19.72 -7.82 1.57
N SER A 113 19.79 -8.73 2.54
CA SER A 113 20.97 -8.92 3.38
C SER A 113 22.19 -9.42 2.56
N ALA A 114 21.96 -10.24 1.54
CA ALA A 114 23.00 -10.69 0.63
C ALA A 114 23.49 -9.54 -0.27
N ASP A 115 22.59 -8.72 -0.79
CA ASP A 115 22.93 -7.55 -1.61
C ASP A 115 23.75 -6.51 -0.82
N GLU A 116 23.45 -6.36 0.47
CA GLU A 116 24.22 -5.52 1.41
C GLU A 116 25.57 -6.17 1.85
N GLY A 117 25.90 -7.34 1.36
CA GLY A 117 27.14 -8.06 1.69
C GLY A 117 27.19 -8.63 3.11
N LYS A 118 26.07 -8.67 3.85
CA LYS A 118 25.99 -9.19 5.22
C LYS A 118 26.04 -10.71 5.29
N LEU A 119 25.64 -11.39 4.21
CA LEU A 119 25.70 -12.84 4.06
C LEU A 119 25.92 -13.22 2.58
N SER A 120 26.27 -14.49 2.32
CA SER A 120 26.25 -15.03 0.96
C SER A 120 25.23 -16.17 0.91
N LEU A 121 24.47 -16.25 -0.19
CA LEU A 121 23.54 -17.35 -0.43
C LEU A 121 24.25 -18.71 -0.55
N GLU A 122 25.58 -18.70 -0.84
CA GLU A 122 26.43 -19.87 -0.91
C GLU A 122 26.99 -20.30 0.45
N ASP A 123 26.83 -19.46 1.49
CA ASP A 123 27.29 -19.81 2.83
C ASP A 123 26.42 -20.93 3.45
N SER A 124 27.06 -21.74 4.28
CA SER A 124 26.33 -22.66 5.16
C SER A 124 25.55 -21.86 6.21
N PRO A 125 24.29 -22.21 6.49
CA PRO A 125 23.52 -21.61 7.58
C PRO A 125 24.24 -21.64 8.94
N LYS A 126 25.12 -22.62 9.17
CA LYS A 126 25.93 -22.75 10.40
C LYS A 126 26.89 -21.61 10.65
N LYS A 127 27.30 -20.91 9.60
CA LYS A 127 28.15 -19.71 9.71
C LYS A 127 27.49 -18.64 10.56
N TYR A 128 26.17 -18.52 10.49
CA TYR A 128 25.37 -17.51 11.19
C TYR A 128 24.59 -18.08 12.37
N LEU A 129 24.22 -19.37 12.27
CA LEU A 129 23.45 -20.10 13.26
C LEU A 129 24.22 -21.37 13.67
N PRO A 130 25.18 -21.30 14.62
CA PRO A 130 26.02 -22.46 14.98
C PRO A 130 25.26 -23.67 15.47
N TYR A 131 24.05 -23.49 16.00
CA TYR A 131 23.15 -24.55 16.45
C TYR A 131 22.31 -25.19 15.33
N PHE A 132 22.38 -24.64 14.08
CA PHE A 132 21.64 -25.18 12.94
C PHE A 132 22.12 -26.63 12.65
N LYS A 133 21.16 -27.54 12.55
CA LYS A 133 21.46 -28.95 12.28
C LYS A 133 20.31 -29.59 11.52
N ILE A 134 20.65 -30.42 10.54
CA ILE A 134 19.74 -31.30 9.81
C ILE A 134 20.03 -32.74 10.21
N LYS A 135 19.01 -33.60 10.25
CA LYS A 135 19.13 -34.98 10.65
C LYS A 135 20.00 -35.80 9.69
N ASP A 136 19.84 -35.58 8.40
CA ASP A 136 20.66 -36.21 7.36
C ASP A 136 22.04 -35.54 7.31
N SER A 137 23.08 -36.37 7.54
CA SER A 137 24.45 -35.88 7.71
C SER A 137 25.06 -35.34 6.41
N GLU A 138 24.66 -35.85 5.25
CA GLU A 138 25.16 -35.37 3.96
C GLU A 138 24.56 -34.01 3.61
N THR A 139 23.25 -33.89 3.77
CA THR A 139 22.55 -32.60 3.62
C THR A 139 23.08 -31.57 4.61
N ASP A 140 23.29 -31.96 5.88
CA ASP A 140 23.76 -31.07 6.94
C ASP A 140 25.15 -30.47 6.67
N LYS A 141 26.02 -31.19 5.93
CA LYS A 141 27.34 -30.67 5.49
C LYS A 141 27.26 -29.73 4.32
N ASN A 142 26.34 -29.98 3.38
CA ASN A 142 26.34 -29.36 2.08
C ASN A 142 25.29 -28.23 1.91
N ILE A 143 24.34 -28.15 2.84
CA ILE A 143 23.25 -27.19 2.76
C ILE A 143 23.74 -25.74 2.77
N LYS A 144 23.17 -24.94 1.90
CA LYS A 144 23.43 -23.52 1.74
C LYS A 144 22.21 -22.70 2.09
N ILE A 145 22.38 -21.42 2.35
CA ILE A 145 21.26 -20.50 2.64
C ILE A 145 20.24 -20.50 1.51
N ARG A 146 20.67 -20.55 0.24
CA ARG A 146 19.78 -20.62 -0.93
C ARG A 146 18.80 -21.79 -0.90
N ASP A 147 19.19 -22.92 -0.30
CA ASP A 147 18.39 -24.13 -0.26
C ASP A 147 17.24 -24.06 0.77
N LEU A 148 17.24 -23.02 1.59
CA LEU A 148 16.22 -22.76 2.62
C LEU A 148 15.17 -21.72 2.17
N MET A 149 15.29 -21.15 0.97
CA MET A 149 14.44 -20.07 0.47
C MET A 149 13.25 -20.55 -0.35
#